data_26dcdb2b3204364d188f00c1321d2e79
#
_entry.id   26dcdb2b3204364d188f00c1321d2e79
#
_cell.length_a   1.000
_cell.length_b   1.000
_cell.length_c   1.000
_cell.angle_alpha   90.00
_cell.angle_beta   90.00
_cell.angle_gamma   90.00
#
_symmetry.space_group_name_H-M   'P 1'
#
loop_
_entity.id
_entity.type
_entity.pdbx_description
1 polymer ?
#
loop_
_entity_poly.entity_id
_entity_poly.type
_entity_poly.pdbx_seq_one_letter_code
_entity_poly.pdbx_strand_id
1 'polypeptide(L)'
;MAQSIEPNIADLVNGWLKSYKLDYKLEQESLNSEIDKALSDYFTKNGGVGANRPDAKLLLQDKSLNFYPVLIEYKGYKDKLVKLDADGKVENRTAKNEPNFKNINSFAVNGAVHYANAI
;
A
#
# COMPACT_ATOMS: atom_id res chain seq x y z
N MET A 1 17.48 -11.50 -17.31
CA MET A 1 16.43 -11.21 -16.32
C MET A 1 16.44 -9.72 -15.99
N ALA A 2 15.32 -9.05 -16.15
CA ALA A 2 15.22 -7.63 -15.84
C ALA A 2 15.32 -7.40 -14.33
N GLN A 3 16.13 -6.43 -13.92
CA GLN A 3 16.20 -6.02 -12.52
C GLN A 3 15.04 -5.08 -12.18
N SER A 4 14.54 -5.18 -10.97
CA SER A 4 13.54 -4.23 -10.48
C SER A 4 14.14 -2.84 -10.33
N ILE A 5 13.42 -1.82 -10.81
CA ILE A 5 13.76 -0.42 -10.57
C ILE A 5 13.01 0.16 -9.37
N GLU A 6 12.32 -0.69 -8.61
CA GLU A 6 11.53 -0.27 -7.44
C GLU A 6 12.32 0.59 -6.44
N PRO A 7 13.57 0.24 -6.07
CA PRO A 7 14.33 1.10 -5.16
C PRO A 7 14.57 2.51 -5.71
N ASN A 8 14.79 2.63 -7.02
CA ASN A 8 14.98 3.93 -7.66
C ASN A 8 13.69 4.74 -7.69
N ILE A 9 12.56 4.08 -7.93
CA ILE A 9 11.23 4.70 -7.88
C ILE A 9 10.93 5.16 -6.46
N ALA A 10 11.18 4.34 -5.46
CA ALA A 10 10.98 4.68 -4.06
C ALA A 10 11.80 5.90 -3.66
N ASP A 11 13.07 5.94 -4.03
CA ASP A 11 13.95 7.08 -3.77
C ASP A 11 13.42 8.36 -4.41
N LEU A 12 12.99 8.29 -5.66
CA LEU A 12 12.46 9.44 -6.39
C LEU A 12 11.20 9.99 -5.73
N VAL A 13 10.22 9.13 -5.45
CA VAL A 13 8.95 9.54 -4.85
C VAL A 13 9.16 10.03 -3.41
N ASN A 14 9.95 9.34 -2.62
CA ASN A 14 10.27 9.77 -1.25
C ASN A 14 11.00 11.12 -1.26
N GLY A 15 11.86 11.36 -2.24
CA GLY A 15 12.50 12.66 -2.46
C GLY A 15 11.49 13.77 -2.75
N TRP A 16 10.45 13.48 -3.55
CA TRP A 16 9.38 14.42 -3.80
C TRP A 16 8.58 14.72 -2.53
N LEU A 17 8.20 13.71 -1.76
CA LEU A 17 7.48 13.88 -0.50
C LEU A 17 8.28 14.77 0.45
N LYS A 18 9.57 14.53 0.55
CA LYS A 18 10.48 15.32 1.39
C LYS A 18 10.60 16.77 0.89
N SER A 19 10.68 16.97 -0.42
CA SER A 19 10.80 18.33 -1.00
C SER A 19 9.55 19.16 -0.76
N TYR A 20 8.37 18.52 -0.69
CA TYR A 20 7.12 19.19 -0.34
C TYR A 20 6.90 19.27 1.17
N LYS A 21 7.89 18.88 1.98
CA LYS A 21 7.84 18.90 3.44
C LYS A 21 6.70 18.08 4.03
N LEU A 22 6.34 16.99 3.35
CA LEU A 22 5.35 16.05 3.86
C LEU A 22 6.01 15.07 4.84
N ASP A 23 5.36 14.85 5.98
CA ASP A 23 5.84 13.91 6.99
C ASP A 23 5.37 12.50 6.63
N TYR A 24 6.18 11.78 5.89
CA TYR A 24 5.89 10.42 5.48
C TYR A 24 6.66 9.41 6.34
N LYS A 25 6.10 8.21 6.46
CA LYS A 25 6.71 7.09 7.17
C LYS A 25 6.90 5.91 6.22
N LEU A 26 8.02 5.23 6.37
CA LEU A 26 8.31 4.03 5.60
C LEU A 26 7.75 2.79 6.31
N GLU A 27 7.72 1.68 5.62
CA GLU A 27 7.13 0.37 5.97
C GLU A 27 6.76 0.14 7.43
N GLN A 28 7.77 0.04 8.31
CA GLN A 28 7.57 -0.32 9.72
C GLN A 28 7.50 0.88 10.65
N GLU A 29 7.73 2.08 10.12
CA GLU A 29 7.63 3.28 10.93
C GLU A 29 6.18 3.55 11.31
N SER A 30 5.97 4.02 12.54
CA SER A 30 4.63 4.34 13.03
C SER A 30 4.13 5.65 12.44
N LEU A 31 2.92 5.64 11.88
CA LEU A 31 2.23 6.87 11.49
C LEU A 31 1.43 7.42 12.65
N ASN A 32 0.50 6.64 13.19
CA ASN A 32 -0.13 6.85 14.48
C ASN A 32 -0.67 5.50 14.98
N SER A 33 -0.99 5.43 16.27
CA SER A 33 -1.39 4.17 16.91
C SER A 33 -2.69 3.58 16.34
N GLU A 34 -3.63 4.40 15.93
CA GLU A 34 -4.92 3.95 15.39
C GLU A 34 -4.75 3.30 14.02
N ILE A 35 -3.98 3.94 13.13
CA ILE A 35 -3.70 3.40 11.80
C ILE A 35 -2.84 2.15 11.88
N ASP A 36 -1.81 2.17 12.73
CA ASP A 36 -0.93 1.01 12.93
C ASP A 36 -1.73 -0.20 13.44
N LYS A 37 -2.64 0.03 14.39
CA LYS A 37 -3.51 -1.02 14.91
C LYS A 37 -4.46 -1.55 13.84
N ALA A 38 -5.08 -0.67 13.05
CA ALA A 38 -5.99 -1.07 11.99
C ALA A 38 -5.28 -1.94 10.95
N LEU A 39 -4.08 -1.58 10.53
CA LEU A 39 -3.28 -2.38 9.60
C LEU A 39 -2.92 -3.74 10.19
N SER A 40 -2.46 -3.76 11.43
CA SER A 40 -2.08 -4.99 12.12
C SER A 40 -3.26 -5.93 12.32
N ASP A 41 -4.39 -5.42 12.78
CA ASP A 41 -5.62 -6.20 13.00
C ASP A 41 -6.14 -6.78 11.69
N TYR A 42 -6.06 -6.02 10.62
CA TYR A 42 -6.50 -6.47 9.29
C TYR A 42 -5.67 -7.66 8.80
N PHE A 43 -4.35 -7.62 8.97
CA PHE A 43 -3.49 -8.74 8.60
C PHE A 43 -3.79 -9.98 9.42
N THR A 44 -3.94 -9.84 10.71
CA THR A 44 -4.28 -10.95 11.61
C THR A 44 -5.61 -11.58 11.21
N LYS A 45 -6.62 -10.76 10.97
CA LYS A 45 -7.97 -11.22 10.64
C LYS A 45 -8.04 -11.90 9.27
N ASN A 46 -7.25 -11.45 8.29
CA ASN A 46 -7.32 -11.96 6.92
C ASN A 46 -6.20 -12.94 6.58
N GLY A 47 -5.46 -13.42 7.55
CA GLY A 47 -4.42 -14.43 7.35
C GLY A 47 -3.16 -13.93 6.66
N GLY A 48 -2.94 -12.62 6.59
CA GLY A 48 -1.74 -12.06 6.02
C GLY A 48 -0.51 -12.37 6.85
N VAL A 49 0.63 -12.51 6.19
CA VAL A 49 1.91 -12.67 6.88
C VAL A 49 2.40 -11.30 7.31
N GLY A 50 2.94 -11.20 8.52
CA GLY A 50 3.25 -9.92 9.19
C GLY A 50 4.22 -8.98 8.49
N ALA A 51 4.74 -9.33 7.31
CA ALA A 51 5.61 -8.46 6.52
C ALA A 51 4.88 -7.59 5.49
N ASN A 52 3.58 -7.79 5.32
CA ASN A 52 2.79 -7.05 4.33
C ASN A 52 2.42 -5.67 4.86
N ARG A 53 3.30 -4.69 4.65
CA ARG A 53 3.07 -3.30 5.03
C ARG A 53 3.20 -2.40 3.82
N PRO A 54 2.44 -1.28 3.75
CA PRO A 54 2.61 -0.33 2.66
C PRO A 54 4.03 0.22 2.63
N ASP A 55 4.56 0.47 1.43
CA ASP A 55 5.93 0.95 1.25
C ASP A 55 6.15 2.33 1.87
N ALA A 56 5.16 3.19 1.79
CA ALA A 56 5.16 4.48 2.47
C ALA A 56 3.74 4.86 2.88
N LYS A 57 3.63 5.69 3.89
CA LYS A 57 2.35 6.16 4.41
C LYS A 57 2.51 7.56 4.99
N LEU A 58 1.45 8.35 4.88
CA LEU A 58 1.41 9.68 5.48
C LEU A 58 -0.03 10.02 5.86
N LEU A 59 -0.17 10.98 6.76
CA LEU A 59 -1.45 11.48 7.21
C LEU A 59 -1.53 12.95 6.84
N LEU A 60 -2.39 13.28 5.88
CA LEU A 60 -2.63 14.65 5.46
C LEU A 60 -3.75 15.25 6.29
N GLN A 61 -3.67 16.56 6.54
CA GLN A 61 -4.69 17.30 7.27
C GLN A 61 -5.07 18.54 6.46
N ASP A 62 -6.36 18.79 6.29
CA ASP A 62 -6.84 20.00 5.63
C ASP A 62 -7.03 21.12 6.64
N LYS A 63 -7.46 22.29 6.15
CA LYS A 63 -7.69 23.47 6.99
C LYS A 63 -8.85 23.31 7.97
N SER A 64 -9.75 22.35 7.69
CA SER A 64 -10.90 22.03 8.53
C SER A 64 -10.61 20.92 9.54
N LEU A 65 -9.33 20.55 9.70
CA LEU A 65 -8.85 19.52 10.61
C LEU A 65 -9.33 18.08 10.25
N ASN A 66 -9.73 17.85 8.98
CA ASN A 66 -9.99 16.51 8.50
C ASN A 66 -8.67 15.82 8.15
N PHE A 67 -8.56 14.55 8.51
CA PHE A 67 -7.37 13.75 8.24
C PHE A 67 -7.61 12.79 7.08
N TYR A 68 -6.59 12.64 6.24
CA TYR A 68 -6.61 11.77 5.06
C TYR A 68 -5.39 10.85 5.10
N PRO A 69 -5.57 9.57 5.48
CA PRO A 69 -4.46 8.61 5.39
C PRO A 69 -4.15 8.30 3.94
N VAL A 70 -2.87 8.33 3.59
CA VAL A 70 -2.39 8.02 2.24
C VAL A 70 -1.43 6.84 2.34
N LEU A 71 -1.70 5.79 1.59
CA LEU A 71 -0.86 4.60 1.51
C LEU A 71 -0.24 4.54 0.12
N ILE A 72 1.05 4.26 0.05
CA ILE A 72 1.80 4.28 -1.21
C ILE A 72 2.46 2.92 -1.40
N GLU A 73 2.26 2.34 -2.59
CA GLU A 73 2.92 1.11 -3.02
C GLU A 73 3.76 1.38 -4.25
N TYR A 74 4.96 0.81 -4.29
CA TYR A 74 5.88 0.90 -5.42
C TYR A 74 6.03 -0.45 -6.08
N LYS A 75 6.10 -0.47 -7.41
CA LYS A 75 6.52 -1.62 -8.20
C LYS A 75 7.50 -1.18 -9.27
N GLY A 76 8.58 -1.93 -9.43
CA GLY A 76 9.67 -1.57 -10.33
C GLY A 76 9.72 -2.38 -11.61
N TYR A 77 8.67 -3.13 -11.93
CA TYR A 77 8.57 -3.88 -13.16
C TYR A 77 7.44 -3.36 -14.02
N LYS A 78 7.65 -3.40 -15.35
CA LYS A 78 6.58 -3.17 -16.31
C LYS A 78 5.44 -4.18 -16.06
N ASP A 79 4.21 -3.77 -16.26
CA ASP A 79 3.00 -4.61 -16.14
C ASP A 79 2.66 -5.06 -14.71
N LYS A 80 3.21 -4.38 -13.69
CA LYS A 80 2.91 -4.66 -12.28
C LYS A 80 2.08 -3.55 -11.62
N LEU A 81 1.35 -2.78 -12.40
CA LEU A 81 0.51 -1.72 -11.86
C LEU A 81 -0.76 -2.29 -11.21
N VAL A 82 -1.54 -3.07 -11.95
CA VAL A 82 -2.83 -3.56 -11.48
C VAL A 82 -3.20 -4.88 -12.15
N LYS A 83 -3.86 -5.74 -11.41
CA LYS A 83 -4.52 -6.95 -11.93
C LYS A 83 -6.03 -6.82 -11.75
N LEU A 84 -6.76 -6.85 -12.85
CA LEU A 84 -8.21 -6.72 -12.86
C LEU A 84 -8.87 -8.06 -13.14
N ASP A 85 -10.08 -8.25 -12.60
CA ASP A 85 -10.90 -9.41 -12.92
C ASP A 85 -11.66 -9.20 -14.25
N ALA A 86 -12.50 -10.16 -14.63
CA ALA A 86 -13.27 -10.12 -15.86
C ALA A 86 -14.24 -8.92 -15.93
N ASP A 87 -14.65 -8.40 -14.77
CA ASP A 87 -15.57 -7.26 -14.67
C ASP A 87 -14.84 -5.91 -14.62
N GLY A 88 -13.51 -5.91 -14.73
CA GLY A 88 -12.69 -4.70 -14.66
C GLY A 88 -12.47 -4.18 -13.25
N LYS A 89 -12.71 -4.99 -12.23
CA LYS A 89 -12.47 -4.64 -10.82
C LYS A 89 -11.13 -5.18 -10.36
N VAL A 90 -10.54 -4.53 -9.36
CA VAL A 90 -9.28 -4.99 -8.75
C VAL A 90 -9.45 -6.40 -8.20
N GLU A 91 -8.68 -7.35 -8.71
CA GLU A 91 -8.82 -8.78 -8.37
C GLU A 91 -8.07 -9.13 -7.10
N ASN A 92 -8.64 -8.76 -5.95
CA ASN A 92 -8.05 -9.03 -4.64
C ASN A 92 -8.68 -10.22 -3.91
N ARG A 93 -9.61 -10.93 -4.55
CA ARG A 93 -10.25 -12.12 -3.99
C ARG A 93 -10.07 -13.32 -4.91
N THR A 94 -9.92 -14.50 -4.31
CA THR A 94 -9.91 -15.76 -5.04
C THR A 94 -11.34 -16.20 -5.38
N ALA A 95 -11.47 -17.29 -6.15
CA ALA A 95 -12.77 -17.90 -6.44
C ALA A 95 -13.52 -18.33 -5.17
N LYS A 96 -12.80 -18.61 -4.08
CA LYS A 96 -13.38 -18.96 -2.76
C LYS A 96 -13.65 -17.74 -1.89
N ASN A 97 -13.57 -16.53 -2.46
CA ASN A 97 -13.75 -15.27 -1.75
C ASN A 97 -12.76 -15.05 -0.60
N GLU A 98 -11.54 -15.55 -0.75
CA GLU A 98 -10.44 -15.32 0.18
C GLU A 98 -9.49 -14.26 -0.37
N PRO A 99 -8.66 -13.59 0.47
CA PRO A 99 -7.68 -12.63 -0.03
C PRO A 99 -6.74 -13.28 -1.04
N ASN A 100 -6.54 -12.62 -2.18
CA ASN A 100 -5.64 -13.09 -3.23
C ASN A 100 -4.26 -12.46 -3.04
N PHE A 101 -3.46 -13.01 -2.14
CA PHE A 101 -2.14 -12.46 -1.81
C PHE A 101 -1.15 -12.51 -2.98
N LYS A 102 -1.34 -13.40 -3.93
CA LYS A 102 -0.52 -13.41 -5.15
C LYS A 102 -0.65 -12.09 -5.90
N ASN A 103 -1.89 -11.63 -6.10
CA ASN A 103 -2.14 -10.36 -6.78
C ASN A 103 -1.82 -9.15 -5.88
N ILE A 104 -2.19 -9.22 -4.60
CA ILE A 104 -1.95 -8.16 -3.62
C ILE A 104 -0.47 -7.84 -3.53
N ASN A 105 0.39 -8.86 -3.48
CA ASN A 105 1.83 -8.67 -3.34
C ASN A 105 2.54 -8.37 -4.66
N SER A 106 1.92 -8.64 -5.79
CA SER A 106 2.56 -8.50 -7.10
C SER A 106 2.22 -7.20 -7.83
N PHE A 107 1.11 -6.56 -7.50
CA PHE A 107 0.63 -5.37 -8.22
C PHE A 107 0.42 -4.20 -7.27
N ALA A 108 0.86 -3.00 -7.70
CA ALA A 108 0.83 -1.81 -6.85
C ALA A 108 -0.59 -1.44 -6.40
N VAL A 109 -1.53 -1.34 -7.35
CA VAL A 109 -2.91 -0.97 -7.03
C VAL A 109 -3.58 -2.03 -6.15
N ASN A 110 -3.36 -3.30 -6.44
CA ASN A 110 -3.93 -4.40 -5.66
C ASN A 110 -3.45 -4.34 -4.19
N GLY A 111 -2.17 -4.08 -3.99
CA GLY A 111 -1.61 -3.92 -2.65
C GLY A 111 -2.15 -2.70 -1.93
N ALA A 112 -2.18 -1.55 -2.60
CA ALA A 112 -2.68 -0.31 -2.01
C ALA A 112 -4.15 -0.42 -1.60
N VAL A 113 -5.01 -1.02 -2.44
CA VAL A 113 -6.43 -1.25 -2.13
C VAL A 113 -6.58 -2.17 -0.93
N HIS A 114 -5.78 -3.25 -0.87
CA HIS A 114 -5.82 -4.17 0.25
C HIS A 114 -5.50 -3.46 1.58
N TYR A 115 -4.45 -2.65 1.62
CA TYR A 115 -4.09 -1.90 2.82
C TYR A 115 -5.13 -0.82 3.16
N ALA A 116 -5.66 -0.13 2.15
CA ALA A 116 -6.67 0.91 2.37
C ALA A 116 -7.95 0.36 3.00
N ASN A 117 -8.31 -0.88 2.70
CA ASN A 117 -9.48 -1.53 3.30
C ASN A 117 -9.34 -1.79 4.81
N ALA A 118 -8.13 -1.68 5.35
CA ALA A 118 -7.86 -1.83 6.78
C ALA A 118 -8.20 -0.56 7.58
N ILE A 119 -8.28 0.57 6.91
CA ILE A 119 -8.40 1.89 7.56
C ILE A 119 -9.81 2.44 7.49
#